data_79a248ff033e40a47b4c19426b31b24a
#
_entry.id   79a248ff033e40a47b4c19426b31b24a
#
_cell.length_a   1.000
_cell.length_b   1.000
_cell.length_c   1.000
_cell.angle_alpha   90.00
_cell.angle_beta   90.00
_cell.angle_gamma   90.00
#
_symmetry.space_group_name_H-M   'P 1'
#
loop_
_entity.id
_entity.type
_entity.pdbx_description
1 polymer ?
#
loop_
_entity_poly.entity_id
_entity_poly.type
_entity_poly.pdbx_seq_one_letter_code
_entity_poly.pdbx_strand_id
1 'polypeptide(L)'
;EMYKNIEIDMNLRDKVNKIMTYTSVSDTEKIDRLLYLNADQYCNLGTDSTKTERLAAEVNSRFIYKAIKQIDVYLGSFLLKANEE
;
A
#
# COMPACT_ATOMS: atom_id res chain seq x y z
N GLU A 1 1.39 23.91 1.57
CA GLU A 1 2.28 22.82 1.91
C GLU A 1 2.08 21.62 1.03
N MET A 2 3.19 21.00 0.68
CA MET A 2 3.15 19.85 -0.23
C MET A 2 2.37 18.66 0.32
N TYR A 3 2.45 18.44 1.62
CA TYR A 3 1.84 17.26 2.21
C TYR A 3 0.31 17.25 2.15
N LYS A 4 -0.31 18.41 2.11
CA LYS A 4 -1.76 18.50 2.04
C LYS A 4 -2.34 18.04 0.71
N ASN A 5 -1.50 18.02 -0.32
CA ASN A 5 -1.94 17.66 -1.67
C ASN A 5 -1.61 16.22 -2.04
N ILE A 6 -0.99 15.47 -1.12
CA ILE A 6 -0.66 14.08 -1.37
C ILE A 6 -1.85 13.23 -0.96
N GLU A 7 -2.49 12.64 -1.95
CA GLU A 7 -3.66 11.80 -1.74
C GLU A 7 -3.37 10.39 -2.22
N ILE A 8 -4.14 9.44 -1.69
CA ILE A 8 -4.04 8.05 -2.13
C ILE A 8 -4.53 7.96 -3.57
N ASP A 9 -3.74 7.32 -4.42
CA ASP A 9 -4.09 7.09 -5.82
C ASP A 9 -5.43 6.34 -5.90
N MET A 10 -6.39 6.91 -6.62
CA MET A 10 -7.72 6.31 -6.75
C MET A 10 -7.64 4.94 -7.43
N ASN A 11 -6.75 4.78 -8.39
CA ASN A 11 -6.56 3.47 -9.03
C ASN A 11 -6.05 2.43 -8.04
N LEU A 12 -5.12 2.84 -7.18
CA LEU A 12 -4.60 1.95 -6.15
C LEU A 12 -5.69 1.60 -5.15
N ARG A 13 -6.45 2.61 -4.72
CA ARG A 13 -7.54 2.40 -3.79
C ARG A 13 -8.56 1.40 -4.34
N ASP A 14 -8.94 1.55 -5.60
CA ASP A 14 -9.87 0.64 -6.26
C ASP A 14 -9.31 -0.77 -6.32
N LYS A 15 -8.03 -0.91 -6.64
CA LYS A 15 -7.38 -2.23 -6.68
C LYS A 15 -7.36 -2.89 -5.31
N VAL A 16 -7.04 -2.12 -4.27
CA VAL A 16 -7.02 -2.64 -2.90
C VAL A 16 -8.42 -3.06 -2.48
N ASN A 17 -9.42 -2.23 -2.71
CA ASN A 17 -10.80 -2.55 -2.36
C ASN A 17 -11.28 -3.79 -3.08
N LYS A 18 -10.92 -3.94 -4.35
CA LYS A 18 -11.29 -5.10 -5.15
C LYS A 18 -10.68 -6.37 -4.56
N ILE A 19 -9.42 -6.32 -4.17
CA ILE A 19 -8.76 -7.46 -3.53
C ILE A 19 -9.45 -7.80 -2.21
N MET A 20 -9.76 -6.79 -1.41
CA MET A 20 -10.37 -6.99 -0.10
C MET A 20 -11.77 -7.58 -0.19
N THR A 21 -12.48 -7.32 -1.28
CA THR A 21 -13.86 -7.80 -1.45
C THR A 21 -13.97 -9.18 -2.09
N TYR A 22 -12.88 -9.72 -2.59
CA TYR A 22 -12.91 -11.08 -3.16
C TYR A 22 -13.20 -12.11 -2.08
N THR A 23 -14.24 -12.90 -2.29
CA THR A 23 -14.63 -13.97 -1.36
C THR A 23 -14.05 -15.32 -1.76
N SER A 24 -13.62 -15.47 -3.00
CA SER A 24 -13.13 -16.73 -3.55
C SER A 24 -11.62 -16.95 -3.36
N VAL A 25 -10.91 -15.98 -2.81
CA VAL A 25 -9.48 -16.10 -2.56
C VAL A 25 -9.22 -16.13 -1.06
N SER A 26 -8.18 -16.86 -0.67
CA SER A 26 -7.80 -16.97 0.74
C SER A 26 -7.19 -15.67 1.25
N ASP A 27 -7.12 -15.53 2.57
CA ASP A 27 -6.49 -14.37 3.20
C ASP A 27 -5.03 -14.26 2.82
N THR A 28 -4.33 -15.39 2.78
CA THR A 28 -2.92 -15.43 2.38
C THR A 28 -2.74 -14.88 0.97
N GLU A 29 -3.60 -15.26 0.05
CA GLU A 29 -3.52 -14.78 -1.31
C GLU A 29 -3.86 -13.30 -1.41
N LYS A 30 -4.81 -12.81 -0.61
CA LYS A 30 -5.12 -11.39 -0.56
C LYS A 30 -3.89 -10.59 -0.12
N ILE A 31 -3.22 -11.06 0.92
CA ILE A 31 -2.01 -10.42 1.42
C ILE A 31 -0.92 -10.42 0.35
N ASP A 32 -0.73 -11.53 -0.34
CA ASP A 32 0.26 -11.61 -1.41
C ASP A 32 -0.01 -10.60 -2.50
N ARG A 33 -1.28 -10.45 -2.90
CA ARG A 33 -1.66 -9.49 -3.93
C ARG A 33 -1.45 -8.05 -3.47
N LEU A 34 -1.74 -7.77 -2.20
CA LEU A 34 -1.52 -6.44 -1.63
C LEU A 34 -0.03 -6.11 -1.57
N LEU A 35 0.79 -7.07 -1.17
CA LEU A 35 2.24 -6.88 -1.15
C LEU A 35 2.80 -6.68 -2.55
N TYR A 36 2.24 -7.37 -3.54
CA TYR A 36 2.64 -7.18 -4.92
C TYR A 36 2.34 -5.75 -5.40
N LEU A 37 1.16 -5.23 -5.06
CA LEU A 37 0.82 -3.85 -5.40
C LEU A 37 1.80 -2.87 -4.76
N ASN A 38 2.18 -3.13 -3.52
CA ASN A 38 3.13 -2.28 -2.83
C ASN A 38 4.50 -2.29 -3.49
N ALA A 39 4.98 -3.47 -3.85
CA ALA A 39 6.27 -3.62 -4.53
C ALA A 39 6.24 -2.94 -5.91
N ASP A 40 5.15 -3.10 -6.63
CA ASP A 40 5.01 -2.53 -7.95
C ASP A 40 5.15 -1.00 -7.96
N GLN A 41 4.56 -0.33 -6.97
CA GLN A 41 4.66 1.13 -6.92
C GLN A 41 6.09 1.60 -6.67
N TYR A 42 6.86 0.86 -5.88
CA TYR A 42 8.28 1.22 -5.66
C TYR A 42 9.14 0.89 -6.87
N CYS A 43 8.80 -0.16 -7.60
CA CYS A 43 9.52 -0.49 -8.84
C CYS A 43 9.33 0.57 -9.92
N ASN A 44 8.24 1.32 -9.86
CA ASN A 44 7.97 2.39 -10.80
C ASN A 44 8.66 3.71 -10.44
N LEU A 45 9.26 3.79 -9.24
CA LEU A 45 10.05 4.94 -8.86
C LEU A 45 11.44 4.81 -9.46
N GLY A 46 11.83 5.78 -10.27
CA GLY A 46 13.18 5.80 -10.83
C GLY A 46 14.16 6.51 -9.91
N THR A 47 15.41 6.56 -10.33
CA THR A 47 16.44 7.29 -9.59
C THR A 47 16.18 8.79 -9.62
N ASP A 48 15.41 9.23 -10.61
CA ASP A 48 15.06 10.64 -10.78
C ASP A 48 13.75 11.01 -10.07
N SER A 49 13.21 10.11 -9.24
CA SER A 49 11.96 10.36 -8.55
C SER A 49 12.06 11.58 -7.66
N THR A 50 11.03 12.42 -7.68
CA THR A 50 10.96 13.60 -6.82
C THR A 50 10.63 13.17 -5.39
N LYS A 51 10.88 14.07 -4.46
CA LYS A 51 10.52 13.86 -3.07
C LYS A 51 9.00 13.65 -2.93
N THR A 52 8.22 14.39 -3.69
CA THR A 52 6.76 14.27 -3.68
C THR A 52 6.31 12.89 -4.13
N GLU A 53 6.95 12.34 -5.17
CA GLU A 53 6.62 11.01 -5.66
C GLU A 53 6.91 9.94 -4.61
N ARG A 54 8.04 10.09 -3.89
CA ARG A 54 8.40 9.14 -2.83
C ARG A 54 7.45 9.23 -1.65
N LEU A 55 7.03 10.44 -1.30
CA LEU A 55 6.05 10.63 -0.22
C LEU A 55 4.70 10.03 -0.60
N ALA A 56 4.29 10.19 -1.86
CA ALA A 56 3.06 9.58 -2.35
C ALA A 56 3.13 8.05 -2.25
N ALA A 57 4.28 7.47 -2.58
CA ALA A 57 4.47 6.02 -2.46
C ALA A 57 4.36 5.58 -0.99
N GLU A 58 4.90 6.36 -0.06
CA GLU A 58 4.78 6.04 1.37
C GLU A 58 3.34 6.08 1.85
N VAL A 59 2.58 7.09 1.43
CA VAL A 59 1.17 7.21 1.77
C VAL A 59 0.39 6.00 1.23
N ASN A 60 0.67 5.63 -0.01
CA ASN A 60 0.04 4.48 -0.64
C ASN A 60 0.42 3.17 0.08
N SER A 61 1.68 3.04 0.49
CA SER A 61 2.12 1.87 1.24
C SER A 61 1.38 1.73 2.56
N ARG A 62 1.17 2.84 3.27
CA ARG A 62 0.43 2.81 4.53
C ARG A 62 -1.00 2.35 4.31
N PHE A 63 -1.62 2.80 3.23
CA PHE A 63 -2.98 2.38 2.90
C PHE A 63 -3.03 0.87 2.67
N ILE A 64 -2.07 0.34 1.91
CA ILE A 64 -1.97 -1.09 1.64
C ILE A 64 -1.73 -1.87 2.94
N TYR A 65 -0.81 -1.40 3.79
CA TYR A 65 -0.50 -2.07 5.05
C TYR A 65 -1.68 -2.06 6.02
N LYS A 66 -2.49 -0.98 6.02
CA LYS A 66 -3.70 -0.94 6.82
C LYS A 66 -4.73 -1.95 6.33
N ALA A 67 -4.80 -2.17 5.03
CA ALA A 67 -5.66 -3.21 4.47
C ALA A 67 -5.17 -4.59 4.91
N ILE A 68 -3.87 -4.82 4.88
CA ILE A 68 -3.29 -6.08 5.36
C ILE A 68 -3.60 -6.29 6.84
N LYS A 69 -3.53 -5.22 7.63
CA LYS A 69 -3.84 -5.28 9.06
C LYS A 69 -5.26 -5.75 9.33
N GLN A 70 -6.20 -5.44 8.45
CA GLN A 70 -7.57 -5.91 8.59
C GLN A 70 -7.68 -7.42 8.39
N ILE A 71 -6.75 -8.02 7.65
CA ILE A 71 -6.70 -9.45 7.40
C ILE A 71 -5.85 -10.15 8.46
N ASP A 72 -4.66 -9.61 8.72
CA ASP A 72 -3.69 -10.14 9.67
C ASP A 72 -3.15 -8.99 10.50
N VAL A 73 -3.65 -8.85 11.71
CA VAL A 73 -3.29 -7.74 12.60
C VAL A 73 -1.80 -7.71 12.90
N TYR A 74 -1.20 -8.86 13.13
CA TYR A 74 0.22 -8.92 13.49
C TYR A 74 1.11 -8.51 12.33
N LEU A 75 0.86 -9.05 11.15
CA LEU A 75 1.65 -8.72 9.98
C LEU A 75 1.48 -7.27 9.59
N GLY A 76 0.23 -6.78 9.54
CA GLY A 76 -0.05 -5.39 9.19
C GLY A 76 0.59 -4.42 10.17
N SER A 77 0.51 -4.71 11.47
CA SER A 77 1.13 -3.87 12.49
C SER A 77 2.64 -3.83 12.36
N PHE A 78 3.25 -4.99 12.05
CA PHE A 78 4.69 -5.08 11.82
C PHE A 78 5.12 -4.21 10.63
N LEU A 79 4.37 -4.31 9.53
CA LEU A 79 4.69 -3.56 8.32
C LEU A 79 4.52 -2.06 8.52
N LEU A 80 3.46 -1.65 9.22
CA LEU A 80 3.23 -0.24 9.52
C LEU A 80 4.34 0.32 10.39
N LYS A 81 4.75 -0.43 11.40
CA LYS A 81 5.82 0.00 12.29
C LYS A 81 7.14 0.14 11.54
N ALA A 82 7.47 -0.83 10.69
CA ALA A 82 8.68 -0.78 9.89
C ALA A 82 8.67 0.43 8.94
N ASN A 83 7.49 0.76 8.40
CA ASN A 83 7.37 1.88 7.48
C ASN A 83 7.55 3.24 8.16
N GLU A 84 7.31 3.31 9.47
CA GLU A 84 7.49 4.53 10.24
C GLU A 84 8.95 4.80 10.59
N GLU A 85 9.78 3.78 10.54
CA GLU A 85 11.21 3.91 10.83
C GLU A 85 11.98 4.33 9.58
#